data_38097fd13dc78699cfddecdc264cd2cb
#
_entry.id   38097fd13dc78699cfddecdc264cd2cb
#
_cell.length_a   1.000
_cell.length_b   1.000
_cell.length_c   1.000
_cell.angle_alpha   90.00
_cell.angle_beta   90.00
_cell.angle_gamma   90.00
#
_symmetry.space_group_name_H-M   'P 1'
#
loop_
_entity.id
_entity.type
_entity.pdbx_description
1 polymer ?
#
loop_
_entity_poly.entity_id
_entity_poly.type
_entity_poly.pdbx_seq_one_letter_code
_entity_poly.pdbx_strand_id
1 'polypeptide(L)'
;MIDLYNGDCVDVLERIDKTNAIIVTDPPFNVGYKYATYKDRMETDKYYDWLVSILTATENRFVCIHYPESLYELAIRTGKAPQKVVSWVYNSNTAKQHRDIAFWGVKPDFRKVTQPYKNPTDKRIKERIARGILGGRLYDWWNVNQVKNVSKKENSHPCVMPLEVMKNIIGILPDGVTVIDPFMGSGTTGVACAELGVDFVGIELDPVYFEIAKSRIEAVQE
;
A
#
# COMPACT_ATOMS: atom_id res chain seq x y z
N MET A 1 -12.03 -10.04 -9.36
CA MET A 1 -13.00 -10.08 -8.23
C MET A 1 -12.66 -8.96 -7.26
N ILE A 2 -13.68 -8.24 -6.74
CA ILE A 2 -13.49 -7.22 -5.70
C ILE A 2 -14.53 -7.43 -4.61
N ASP A 3 -14.06 -7.69 -3.40
CA ASP A 3 -14.91 -7.91 -2.23
C ASP A 3 -14.59 -6.87 -1.15
N LEU A 4 -15.63 -6.23 -0.60
CA LEU A 4 -15.46 -5.16 0.38
C LEU A 4 -16.25 -5.50 1.66
N TYR A 5 -15.62 -5.29 2.81
CA TYR A 5 -16.19 -5.60 4.13
C TYR A 5 -16.12 -4.40 5.05
N ASN A 6 -17.26 -4.01 5.61
CA ASN A 6 -17.30 -3.04 6.71
C ASN A 6 -17.27 -3.80 8.04
N GLY A 7 -16.19 -3.68 8.80
CA GLY A 7 -16.01 -4.38 10.06
C GLY A 7 -14.59 -4.39 10.59
N ASP A 8 -14.40 -5.07 11.71
CA ASP A 8 -13.06 -5.29 12.28
C ASP A 8 -12.25 -6.23 11.39
N CYS A 9 -11.01 -5.84 11.09
CA CYS A 9 -10.15 -6.62 10.20
C CYS A 9 -9.76 -7.98 10.77
N VAL A 10 -9.66 -8.13 12.08
CA VAL A 10 -9.37 -9.43 12.71
C VAL A 10 -10.51 -10.41 12.46
N ASP A 11 -11.75 -10.00 12.73
CA ASP A 11 -12.95 -10.82 12.54
C ASP A 11 -13.17 -11.20 11.06
N VAL A 12 -12.88 -10.26 10.15
CA VAL A 12 -13.04 -10.51 8.70
C VAL A 12 -11.95 -11.43 8.18
N LEU A 13 -10.68 -11.20 8.58
CA LEU A 13 -9.56 -12.06 8.17
C LEU A 13 -9.70 -13.52 8.62
N GLU A 14 -10.43 -13.81 9.70
CA GLU A 14 -10.71 -15.18 10.12
C GLU A 14 -11.66 -15.93 9.17
N ARG A 15 -12.52 -15.20 8.44
CA ARG A 15 -13.63 -15.75 7.67
C ARG A 15 -13.42 -15.80 6.16
N ILE A 16 -12.53 -14.95 5.63
CA ILE A 16 -12.28 -14.87 4.18
C ILE A 16 -11.27 -15.91 3.70
N ASP A 17 -11.35 -16.26 2.42
CA ASP A 17 -10.32 -17.04 1.76
C ASP A 17 -9.05 -16.20 1.57
N LYS A 18 -7.93 -16.77 1.99
CA LYS A 18 -6.59 -16.16 1.87
C LYS A 18 -5.67 -16.93 0.94
N THR A 19 -6.23 -17.86 0.15
CA THR A 19 -5.47 -18.66 -0.81
C THR A 19 -4.80 -17.73 -1.83
N ASN A 20 -3.50 -17.88 -1.98
CA ASN A 20 -2.65 -17.04 -2.86
C ASN A 20 -2.78 -15.52 -2.60
N ALA A 21 -3.15 -15.11 -1.39
CA ALA A 21 -3.30 -13.71 -1.04
C ALA A 21 -1.98 -13.08 -0.58
N ILE A 22 -1.91 -11.76 -0.74
CA ILE A 22 -0.86 -10.89 -0.23
C ILE A 22 -1.54 -9.72 0.49
N ILE A 23 -1.18 -9.48 1.75
CA ILE A 23 -1.59 -8.24 2.42
C ILE A 23 -0.76 -7.09 1.87
N VAL A 24 -1.42 -6.00 1.44
CA VAL A 24 -0.78 -4.75 1.05
C VAL A 24 -1.46 -3.62 1.79
N THR A 25 -0.74 -2.94 2.67
CA THR A 25 -1.40 -1.98 3.55
C THR A 25 -0.51 -0.85 4.05
N ASP A 26 -1.13 0.31 4.33
CA ASP A 26 -0.64 1.46 5.09
C ASP A 26 -1.40 1.47 6.43
N PRO A 27 -0.95 0.73 7.46
CA PRO A 27 -1.69 0.55 8.70
C PRO A 27 -1.74 1.84 9.53
N PRO A 28 -2.61 1.98 10.53
CA PRO A 28 -2.53 3.06 11.50
C PRO A 28 -1.19 3.01 12.24
N PHE A 29 -0.53 4.18 12.44
CA PHE A 29 0.89 4.25 12.85
C PHE A 29 1.13 4.34 14.36
N ASN A 30 0.09 4.30 15.15
CA ASN A 30 0.14 4.46 16.60
C ASN A 30 0.78 5.78 17.07
N VAL A 31 0.56 6.86 16.31
CA VAL A 31 1.10 8.20 16.59
C VAL A 31 0.09 9.14 17.25
N GLY A 32 -1.06 8.61 17.64
CA GLY A 32 -2.14 9.37 18.28
C GLY A 32 -2.97 10.17 17.28
N TYR A 33 -3.05 9.69 16.04
CA TYR A 33 -3.91 10.31 15.04
C TYR A 33 -5.41 10.18 15.44
N LYS A 34 -6.19 11.22 15.16
CA LYS A 34 -7.62 11.25 15.52
C LYS A 34 -8.46 10.65 14.40
N TYR A 35 -8.70 9.34 14.44
CA TYR A 35 -9.74 8.68 13.64
C TYR A 35 -11.10 8.79 14.33
N ALA A 36 -12.19 8.66 13.57
CA ALA A 36 -13.54 8.77 14.13
C ALA A 36 -13.90 7.52 14.96
N THR A 37 -13.52 6.33 14.51
CA THR A 37 -13.93 5.04 15.09
C THR A 37 -12.79 4.28 15.76
N TYR A 38 -11.53 4.67 15.54
CA TYR A 38 -10.35 3.99 16.04
C TYR A 38 -9.49 4.91 16.91
N LYS A 39 -9.03 4.39 18.06
CA LYS A 39 -8.09 5.09 18.93
C LYS A 39 -6.65 4.72 18.61
N ASP A 40 -5.97 5.55 17.80
CA ASP A 40 -4.58 5.36 17.37
C ASP A 40 -3.57 5.63 18.51
N ARG A 41 -3.72 4.91 19.62
CA ARG A 41 -2.87 5.03 20.81
C ARG A 41 -2.92 3.77 21.64
N MET A 42 -2.17 2.76 21.20
CA MET A 42 -1.92 1.56 21.97
C MET A 42 -0.58 1.67 22.70
N GLU A 43 -0.41 0.84 23.72
CA GLU A 43 0.93 0.53 24.27
C GLU A 43 1.77 -0.12 23.16
N THR A 44 3.06 0.24 23.09
CA THR A 44 3.91 -0.07 21.95
C THR A 44 4.00 -1.55 21.60
N ASP A 45 4.23 -2.41 22.61
CA ASP A 45 4.34 -3.85 22.38
C ASP A 45 3.02 -4.45 21.90
N LYS A 46 1.90 -4.04 22.49
CA LYS A 46 0.56 -4.48 22.07
C LYS A 46 0.22 -4.07 20.66
N TYR A 47 0.63 -2.86 20.25
CA TYR A 47 0.45 -2.39 18.88
C TYR A 47 1.17 -3.28 17.89
N TYR A 48 2.45 -3.58 18.13
CA TYR A 48 3.21 -4.41 17.20
C TYR A 48 2.77 -5.86 17.21
N ASP A 49 2.39 -6.42 18.36
CA ASP A 49 1.85 -7.79 18.43
C ASP A 49 0.54 -7.90 17.64
N TRP A 50 -0.35 -6.92 17.79
CA TRP A 50 -1.58 -6.80 17.01
C TRP A 50 -1.28 -6.64 15.51
N LEU A 51 -0.39 -5.73 15.13
CA LEU A 51 -0.05 -5.49 13.73
C LEU A 51 0.57 -6.74 13.08
N VAL A 52 1.49 -7.41 13.77
CA VAL A 52 2.12 -8.66 13.29
C VAL A 52 1.06 -9.74 13.09
N SER A 53 0.11 -9.92 14.01
CA SER A 53 -0.94 -10.92 13.86
C SER A 53 -1.77 -10.72 12.59
N ILE A 54 -2.06 -9.46 12.23
CA ILE A 54 -2.78 -9.12 10.99
C ILE A 54 -1.88 -9.35 9.76
N LEU A 55 -0.67 -8.80 9.75
CA LEU A 55 0.22 -8.87 8.59
C LEU A 55 0.61 -10.32 8.22
N THR A 56 0.69 -11.21 9.22
CA THR A 56 1.08 -12.60 9.01
C THR A 56 -0.09 -13.53 8.69
N ALA A 57 -1.31 -13.04 8.61
CA ALA A 57 -2.51 -13.83 8.34
C ALA A 57 -2.52 -14.51 6.96
N THR A 58 -1.65 -14.11 6.04
CA THR A 58 -1.46 -14.66 4.68
C THR A 58 -0.13 -15.43 4.55
N GLU A 59 0.18 -16.32 5.48
CA GLU A 59 1.41 -17.14 5.45
C GLU A 59 2.70 -16.29 5.40
N ASN A 60 2.70 -15.13 6.03
CA ASN A 60 3.79 -14.14 6.01
C ASN A 60 4.06 -13.54 4.62
N ARG A 61 3.06 -13.45 3.75
CA ARG A 61 3.14 -12.76 2.46
C ARG A 61 2.50 -11.38 2.58
N PHE A 62 3.28 -10.36 2.85
CA PHE A 62 2.74 -9.01 3.03
C PHE A 62 3.67 -7.90 2.55
N VAL A 63 3.08 -6.77 2.23
CA VAL A 63 3.74 -5.49 1.94
C VAL A 63 3.20 -4.47 2.94
N CYS A 64 4.10 -3.93 3.74
CA CYS A 64 3.75 -2.92 4.74
C CYS A 64 4.42 -1.59 4.40
N ILE A 65 3.64 -0.53 4.43
CA ILE A 65 4.08 0.86 4.28
C ILE A 65 4.18 1.46 5.67
N HIS A 66 5.37 1.86 6.10
CA HIS A 66 5.55 2.44 7.43
C HIS A 66 6.81 3.31 7.49
N TYR A 67 7.04 3.94 8.63
CA TYR A 67 8.34 4.56 8.92
C TYR A 67 9.41 3.47 9.08
N PRO A 68 10.68 3.76 8.70
CA PRO A 68 11.76 2.78 8.77
C PRO A 68 11.91 2.11 10.15
N GLU A 69 11.78 2.89 11.21
CA GLU A 69 11.93 2.41 12.60
C GLU A 69 10.91 1.29 12.91
N SER A 70 9.67 1.45 12.44
CA SER A 70 8.62 0.45 12.63
C SER A 70 8.85 -0.81 11.79
N LEU A 71 9.42 -0.67 10.59
CA LEU A 71 9.76 -1.83 9.76
C LEU A 71 10.90 -2.66 10.37
N TYR A 72 11.85 -2.03 11.06
CA TYR A 72 12.87 -2.76 11.84
C TYR A 72 12.24 -3.55 13.00
N GLU A 73 11.29 -2.94 13.70
CA GLU A 73 10.56 -3.62 14.78
C GLU A 73 9.75 -4.81 14.24
N LEU A 74 9.07 -4.65 13.11
CA LEU A 74 8.37 -5.76 12.44
C LEU A 74 9.33 -6.89 12.02
N ALA A 75 10.52 -6.57 11.54
CA ALA A 75 11.52 -7.58 11.18
C ALA A 75 12.00 -8.38 12.41
N ILE A 76 12.19 -7.71 13.54
CA ILE A 76 12.56 -8.35 14.81
C ILE A 76 11.44 -9.29 15.26
N ARG A 77 10.20 -8.82 15.31
CA ARG A 77 9.04 -9.60 15.82
C ARG A 77 8.64 -10.75 14.91
N THR A 78 8.73 -10.60 13.61
CA THR A 78 8.47 -11.69 12.65
C THR A 78 9.63 -12.68 12.55
N GLY A 79 10.81 -12.33 13.07
CA GLY A 79 12.04 -13.13 12.94
C GLY A 79 12.57 -13.21 11.51
N LYS A 80 12.07 -12.34 10.61
CA LYS A 80 12.42 -12.35 9.17
C LYS A 80 12.66 -10.93 8.67
N ALA A 81 13.78 -10.71 8.01
CA ALA A 81 14.00 -9.48 7.26
C ALA A 81 13.09 -9.41 6.01
N PRO A 82 12.69 -8.21 5.58
CA PRO A 82 11.99 -8.04 4.31
C PRO A 82 12.89 -8.47 3.15
N GLN A 83 12.32 -9.06 2.11
CA GLN A 83 13.04 -9.48 0.90
C GLN A 83 13.42 -8.29 0.02
N LYS A 84 12.67 -7.21 0.12
CA LYS A 84 12.92 -5.95 -0.56
C LYS A 84 12.34 -4.78 0.23
N VAL A 85 13.04 -3.65 0.18
CA VAL A 85 12.56 -2.36 0.67
C VAL A 85 12.64 -1.34 -0.46
N VAL A 86 11.63 -0.51 -0.57
CA VAL A 86 11.51 0.62 -1.49
C VAL A 86 11.30 1.87 -0.66
N SER A 87 12.03 2.94 -0.95
CA SER A 87 11.85 4.22 -0.25
C SER A 87 10.89 5.11 -1.06
N TRP A 88 9.76 5.46 -0.45
CA TRP A 88 8.85 6.47 -0.96
C TRP A 88 9.15 7.82 -0.32
N VAL A 89 9.69 8.74 -1.12
CA VAL A 89 10.14 10.08 -0.73
C VAL A 89 9.12 11.13 -1.17
N TYR A 90 8.87 12.12 -0.33
CA TYR A 90 7.92 13.21 -0.61
C TYR A 90 8.32 14.49 0.10
N ASN A 91 7.88 15.64 -0.43
CA ASN A 91 8.08 16.93 0.20
C ASN A 91 7.00 17.17 1.27
N SER A 92 7.42 17.43 2.50
CA SER A 92 6.53 17.85 3.59
C SER A 92 7.20 18.93 4.45
N ASN A 93 6.41 19.61 5.26
CA ASN A 93 6.94 20.60 6.23
C ASN A 93 7.32 19.96 7.58
N THR A 94 7.44 18.63 7.62
CA THR A 94 7.83 17.87 8.81
C THR A 94 9.24 17.31 8.64
N ALA A 95 9.87 16.87 9.71
CA ALA A 95 11.17 16.22 9.67
C ALA A 95 11.14 14.85 8.93
N LYS A 96 9.97 14.22 8.85
CA LYS A 96 9.80 12.93 8.16
C LYS A 96 9.44 13.18 6.69
N GLN A 97 10.38 12.91 5.79
CA GLN A 97 10.28 13.15 4.35
C GLN A 97 10.16 11.87 3.53
N HIS A 98 10.03 10.71 4.18
CA HIS A 98 9.85 9.43 3.51
C HIS A 98 9.11 8.43 4.38
N ARG A 99 8.58 7.41 3.73
CA ARG A 99 8.16 6.13 4.27
C ARG A 99 8.80 5.02 3.46
N ASP A 100 9.01 3.89 4.07
CA ASP A 100 9.48 2.74 3.35
C ASP A 100 8.34 1.74 3.11
N ILE A 101 8.45 1.02 2.00
CA ILE A 101 7.53 -0.01 1.55
C ILE A 101 8.33 -1.31 1.56
N ALA A 102 8.02 -2.18 2.49
CA ALA A 102 8.79 -3.39 2.72
C ALA A 102 7.98 -4.65 2.38
N PHE A 103 8.62 -5.61 1.72
CA PHE A 103 8.02 -6.82 1.16
C PHE A 103 8.51 -8.05 1.92
N TRP A 104 7.60 -8.80 2.56
CA TRP A 104 7.87 -10.09 3.23
C TRP A 104 7.17 -11.23 2.50
N GLY A 105 7.87 -12.35 2.31
CA GLY A 105 7.34 -13.50 1.58
C GLY A 105 6.96 -13.24 0.12
N VAL A 106 7.30 -12.05 -0.40
CA VAL A 106 6.96 -11.58 -1.75
C VAL A 106 8.20 -11.06 -2.45
N LYS A 107 8.48 -11.55 -3.64
CA LYS A 107 9.57 -11.06 -4.48
C LYS A 107 8.99 -10.16 -5.57
N PRO A 108 9.11 -8.83 -5.45
CA PRO A 108 8.58 -7.90 -6.46
C PRO A 108 9.41 -7.95 -7.77
N ASP A 109 8.72 -7.84 -8.90
CA ASP A 109 9.38 -7.73 -10.22
C ASP A 109 9.28 -6.30 -10.77
N PHE A 110 10.31 -5.52 -10.56
CA PHE A 110 10.41 -4.13 -11.00
C PHE A 110 10.40 -3.93 -12.53
N ARG A 111 10.47 -5.01 -13.32
CA ARG A 111 10.41 -4.95 -14.79
C ARG A 111 8.97 -4.83 -15.30
N LYS A 112 7.98 -5.19 -14.49
CA LYS A 112 6.56 -5.13 -14.84
C LYS A 112 6.03 -3.70 -14.98
N VAL A 113 6.64 -2.77 -14.25
CA VAL A 113 6.28 -1.35 -14.29
C VAL A 113 7.41 -0.56 -14.94
N THR A 114 7.07 0.25 -15.93
CA THR A 114 8.02 1.12 -16.62
C THR A 114 7.90 2.56 -16.13
N GLN A 115 9.05 3.25 -16.08
CA GLN A 115 9.13 4.67 -15.77
C GLN A 115 9.94 5.41 -16.85
N PRO A 116 9.76 6.72 -17.01
CA PRO A 116 10.55 7.51 -17.93
C PRO A 116 12.06 7.40 -17.64
N TYR A 117 12.87 7.40 -18.68
CA TYR A 117 14.31 7.46 -18.51
C TYR A 117 14.74 8.78 -17.87
N LYS A 118 15.60 8.73 -16.84
CA LYS A 118 16.14 9.93 -16.16
C LYS A 118 17.06 10.74 -17.07
N ASN A 119 17.77 10.08 -17.98
CA ASN A 119 18.67 10.74 -18.93
C ASN A 119 18.35 10.31 -20.37
N PRO A 120 17.30 10.86 -20.98
CA PRO A 120 16.90 10.49 -22.35
C PRO A 120 17.92 10.93 -23.42
N THR A 121 18.89 11.77 -23.07
CA THR A 121 19.95 12.24 -23.99
C THR A 121 21.16 11.30 -24.05
N ASP A 122 21.31 10.35 -23.13
CA ASP A 122 22.35 9.33 -23.16
C ASP A 122 22.26 8.53 -24.46
N LYS A 123 23.40 8.25 -25.09
CA LYS A 123 23.47 7.54 -26.39
C LYS A 123 22.76 6.19 -26.37
N ARG A 124 23.00 5.39 -25.32
CA ARG A 124 22.39 4.06 -25.17
C ARG A 124 20.87 4.15 -24.96
N ILE A 125 20.42 5.19 -24.25
CA ILE A 125 18.99 5.44 -24.04
C ILE A 125 18.31 5.88 -25.33
N LYS A 126 18.94 6.77 -26.11
CA LYS A 126 18.44 7.16 -27.46
C LYS A 126 18.29 5.93 -28.39
N GLU A 127 19.25 5.03 -28.38
CA GLU A 127 19.18 3.77 -29.16
C GLU A 127 18.00 2.88 -28.71
N ARG A 128 17.73 2.81 -27.39
CA ARG A 128 16.57 2.06 -26.85
C ARG A 128 15.26 2.71 -27.26
N ILE A 129 15.14 4.05 -27.14
CA ILE A 129 13.97 4.80 -27.55
C ILE A 129 13.71 4.61 -29.05
N ALA A 130 14.73 4.67 -29.89
CA ALA A 130 14.63 4.43 -31.35
C ALA A 130 14.12 3.02 -31.68
N ARG A 131 14.33 2.03 -30.80
CA ARG A 131 13.79 0.67 -30.90
C ARG A 131 12.38 0.53 -30.29
N GLY A 132 11.73 1.62 -29.89
CA GLY A 132 10.39 1.61 -29.28
C GLY A 132 10.37 1.27 -27.78
N ILE A 133 11.52 1.20 -27.11
CA ILE A 133 11.61 0.96 -25.67
C ILE A 133 11.56 2.33 -24.97
N LEU A 134 10.35 2.78 -24.60
CA LEU A 134 10.08 4.15 -24.16
C LEU A 134 10.36 4.41 -22.67
N GLY A 135 10.68 3.37 -21.87
CA GLY A 135 10.94 3.50 -20.44
C GLY A 135 11.95 2.49 -19.91
N GLY A 136 12.44 2.76 -18.72
CA GLY A 136 13.24 1.85 -17.90
C GLY A 136 12.37 1.09 -16.90
N ARG A 137 12.94 0.04 -16.28
CA ARG A 137 12.30 -0.62 -15.13
C ARG A 137 12.08 0.38 -13.99
N LEU A 138 11.09 0.15 -13.16
CA LEU A 138 10.88 0.89 -11.93
C LEU A 138 12.13 0.78 -11.03
N TYR A 139 12.46 1.85 -10.30
CA TYR A 139 13.54 1.84 -9.32
C TYR A 139 13.00 1.48 -7.93
N ASP A 140 13.89 1.35 -6.96
CA ASP A 140 13.56 1.09 -5.56
C ASP A 140 13.50 2.35 -4.69
N TRP A 141 13.33 3.50 -5.32
CA TRP A 141 12.96 4.74 -4.64
C TRP A 141 12.00 5.55 -5.53
N TRP A 142 10.96 6.10 -4.92
CA TRP A 142 9.91 6.83 -5.63
C TRP A 142 9.75 8.22 -5.02
N ASN A 143 9.78 9.24 -5.86
CA ASN A 143 9.52 10.62 -5.44
C ASN A 143 8.10 11.00 -5.89
N VAL A 144 7.14 10.74 -5.01
CA VAL A 144 5.72 11.00 -5.24
C VAL A 144 5.19 11.80 -4.06
N ASN A 145 4.67 12.99 -4.31
CA ASN A 145 4.14 13.83 -3.25
C ASN A 145 2.90 13.21 -2.60
N GLN A 146 2.76 13.44 -1.30
CA GLN A 146 1.54 13.11 -0.58
C GLN A 146 0.33 13.86 -1.15
N VAL A 147 -0.84 13.24 -1.11
CA VAL A 147 -2.08 13.91 -1.48
C VAL A 147 -2.37 14.99 -0.43
N LYS A 148 -2.36 16.26 -0.87
CA LYS A 148 -2.75 17.36 -0.01
C LYS A 148 -4.27 17.41 0.05
N ASN A 149 -4.83 17.34 1.25
CA ASN A 149 -6.25 17.59 1.47
C ASN A 149 -6.55 19.08 1.22
N VAL A 150 -6.84 19.44 -0.03
CA VAL A 150 -7.10 20.84 -0.44
C VAL A 150 -8.54 21.25 -0.13
N SER A 151 -9.42 20.32 0.14
CA SER A 151 -10.83 20.63 0.49
C SER A 151 -11.15 20.20 1.91
N LYS A 152 -11.54 21.17 2.76
CA LYS A 152 -12.27 20.94 4.01
C LYS A 152 -13.71 20.43 3.74
N LYS A 153 -13.90 19.53 2.81
CA LYS A 153 -15.20 18.84 2.66
C LYS A 153 -15.34 17.89 3.83
N GLU A 154 -16.44 17.99 4.53
CA GLU A 154 -16.77 17.31 5.79
C GLU A 154 -16.63 15.78 5.80
N ASN A 155 -16.26 15.14 4.69
CA ASN A 155 -16.18 13.68 4.53
C ASN A 155 -14.93 13.21 3.77
N SER A 156 -13.81 13.95 3.74
CA SER A 156 -12.59 13.48 3.10
C SER A 156 -11.72 12.71 4.10
N HIS A 157 -11.31 11.48 3.75
CA HIS A 157 -10.34 10.71 4.55
C HIS A 157 -9.06 11.54 4.73
N PRO A 158 -8.58 11.71 5.98
CA PRO A 158 -7.49 12.66 6.27
C PRO A 158 -6.11 12.23 5.73
N CYS A 159 -5.92 10.95 5.44
CA CYS A 159 -4.66 10.35 4.99
C CYS A 159 -4.88 9.52 3.72
N VAL A 160 -5.04 10.19 2.57
CA VAL A 160 -5.21 9.49 1.29
C VAL A 160 -3.83 9.12 0.73
N MET A 161 -3.60 7.83 0.48
CA MET A 161 -2.40 7.37 -0.22
C MET A 161 -2.40 7.85 -1.67
N PRO A 162 -1.24 8.26 -2.24
CA PRO A 162 -1.14 8.55 -3.65
C PRO A 162 -1.41 7.29 -4.50
N LEU A 163 -2.32 7.40 -5.46
CA LEU A 163 -2.68 6.28 -6.34
C LEU A 163 -1.47 5.74 -7.11
N GLU A 164 -0.55 6.62 -7.54
CA GLU A 164 0.68 6.24 -8.23
C GLU A 164 1.54 5.29 -7.37
N VAL A 165 1.67 5.55 -6.08
CA VAL A 165 2.43 4.68 -5.15
C VAL A 165 1.78 3.31 -5.07
N MET A 166 0.45 3.24 -4.92
CA MET A 166 -0.26 1.96 -4.84
C MET A 166 -0.20 1.21 -6.17
N LYS A 167 -0.36 1.89 -7.31
CA LYS A 167 -0.20 1.26 -8.64
C LYS A 167 1.20 0.70 -8.85
N ASN A 168 2.23 1.38 -8.39
CA ASN A 168 3.60 0.87 -8.44
C ASN A 168 3.78 -0.37 -7.58
N ILE A 169 3.20 -0.39 -6.35
CA ILE A 169 3.25 -1.58 -5.48
C ILE A 169 2.54 -2.75 -6.13
N ILE A 170 1.26 -2.57 -6.51
CA ILE A 170 0.43 -3.63 -7.08
C ILE A 170 1.02 -4.15 -8.40
N GLY A 171 1.50 -3.24 -9.27
CA GLY A 171 2.04 -3.58 -10.57
C GLY A 171 3.33 -4.42 -10.54
N ILE A 172 4.08 -4.43 -9.43
CA ILE A 172 5.28 -5.24 -9.28
C ILE A 172 5.06 -6.54 -8.51
N LEU A 173 3.83 -6.82 -8.05
CA LEU A 173 3.49 -8.10 -7.40
C LEU A 173 3.50 -9.27 -8.40
N PRO A 174 3.58 -10.52 -7.92
CA PRO A 174 3.35 -11.70 -8.76
C PRO A 174 1.96 -11.67 -9.41
N ASP A 175 1.82 -12.32 -10.57
CA ASP A 175 0.53 -12.44 -11.26
C ASP A 175 -0.40 -13.42 -10.53
N GLY A 176 -1.71 -13.22 -10.67
CA GLY A 176 -2.74 -14.13 -10.16
C GLY A 176 -2.87 -14.14 -8.64
N VAL A 177 -2.36 -13.13 -7.95
CA VAL A 177 -2.54 -12.98 -6.50
C VAL A 177 -3.81 -12.18 -6.19
N THR A 178 -4.40 -12.45 -5.02
CA THR A 178 -5.41 -11.59 -4.42
C THR A 178 -4.74 -10.63 -3.46
N VAL A 179 -5.01 -9.33 -3.59
CA VAL A 179 -4.53 -8.30 -2.65
C VAL A 179 -5.56 -8.12 -1.55
N ILE A 180 -5.13 -8.19 -0.29
CA ILE A 180 -5.96 -7.87 0.88
C ILE A 180 -5.43 -6.60 1.53
N ASP A 181 -6.31 -5.60 1.72
CA ASP A 181 -6.00 -4.41 2.53
C ASP A 181 -6.89 -4.38 3.78
N PRO A 182 -6.34 -4.75 4.96
CA PRO A 182 -7.10 -4.77 6.21
C PRO A 182 -7.44 -3.37 6.77
N PHE A 183 -6.86 -2.32 6.19
CA PHE A 183 -7.03 -0.92 6.60
C PHE A 183 -7.25 -0.03 5.37
N MET A 184 -8.23 -0.40 4.51
CA MET A 184 -8.33 0.21 3.19
C MET A 184 -8.64 1.71 3.19
N GLY A 185 -9.12 2.27 4.31
CA GLY A 185 -9.43 3.69 4.46
C GLY A 185 -10.33 4.21 3.34
N SER A 186 -9.83 5.16 2.56
CA SER A 186 -10.55 5.70 1.39
C SER A 186 -10.47 4.82 0.12
N GLY A 187 -9.93 3.60 0.20
CA GLY A 187 -9.95 2.61 -0.87
C GLY A 187 -8.91 2.80 -1.99
N THR A 188 -7.82 3.51 -1.76
CA THR A 188 -6.81 3.74 -2.83
C THR A 188 -6.16 2.45 -3.32
N THR A 189 -5.94 1.47 -2.43
CA THR A 189 -5.44 0.13 -2.81
C THR A 189 -6.42 -0.58 -3.74
N GLY A 190 -7.72 -0.54 -3.39
CA GLY A 190 -8.78 -1.14 -4.21
C GLY A 190 -8.92 -0.48 -5.58
N VAL A 191 -8.84 0.86 -5.64
CA VAL A 191 -8.80 1.60 -6.93
C VAL A 191 -7.62 1.15 -7.78
N ALA A 192 -6.41 1.02 -7.20
CA ALA A 192 -5.25 0.56 -7.93
C ALA A 192 -5.42 -0.87 -8.44
N CYS A 193 -5.99 -1.78 -7.64
CA CYS A 193 -6.28 -3.14 -8.04
C CYS A 193 -7.32 -3.19 -9.17
N ALA A 194 -8.40 -2.40 -9.08
CA ALA A 194 -9.44 -2.32 -10.13
C ALA A 194 -8.85 -1.87 -11.48
N GLU A 195 -8.04 -0.78 -11.47
CA GLU A 195 -7.40 -0.28 -12.68
C GLU A 195 -6.37 -1.25 -13.29
N LEU A 196 -5.76 -2.10 -12.49
CA LEU A 196 -4.75 -3.07 -12.93
C LEU A 196 -5.31 -4.49 -13.15
N GLY A 197 -6.62 -4.71 -12.93
CA GLY A 197 -7.27 -6.00 -13.09
C GLY A 197 -6.80 -7.05 -12.08
N VAL A 198 -6.43 -6.64 -10.86
CA VAL A 198 -5.98 -7.51 -9.78
C VAL A 198 -7.13 -7.77 -8.81
N ASP A 199 -7.29 -9.02 -8.36
CA ASP A 199 -8.29 -9.37 -7.36
C ASP A 199 -8.02 -8.68 -6.03
N PHE A 200 -9.07 -8.16 -5.38
CA PHE A 200 -8.94 -7.33 -4.19
C PHE A 200 -9.97 -7.67 -3.11
N VAL A 201 -9.51 -7.68 -1.87
CA VAL A 201 -10.36 -7.70 -0.67
C VAL A 201 -10.02 -6.49 0.19
N GLY A 202 -10.98 -5.62 0.42
CA GLY A 202 -10.82 -4.43 1.25
C GLY A 202 -11.63 -4.51 2.53
N ILE A 203 -11.01 -4.13 3.67
CA ILE A 203 -11.67 -4.10 4.97
C ILE A 203 -11.53 -2.69 5.55
N GLU A 204 -12.63 -2.13 6.03
CA GLU A 204 -12.66 -0.83 6.68
C GLU A 204 -13.61 -0.84 7.87
N LEU A 205 -13.12 -0.38 9.02
CA LEU A 205 -13.87 -0.34 10.26
C LEU A 205 -14.92 0.79 10.28
N ASP A 206 -14.54 1.96 9.77
CA ASP A 206 -15.40 3.13 9.76
C ASP A 206 -16.42 3.05 8.62
N PRO A 207 -17.74 3.05 8.89
CA PRO A 207 -18.75 2.91 7.85
C PRO A 207 -18.77 4.08 6.85
N VAL A 208 -18.36 5.27 7.26
CA VAL A 208 -18.32 6.45 6.37
C VAL A 208 -17.15 6.29 5.38
N TYR A 209 -15.98 5.89 5.86
CA TYR A 209 -14.83 5.62 4.98
C TYR A 209 -15.06 4.40 4.09
N PHE A 210 -15.75 3.40 4.60
CA PHE A 210 -16.16 2.24 3.81
C PHE A 210 -17.00 2.65 2.58
N GLU A 211 -18.05 3.47 2.77
CA GLU A 211 -18.90 3.94 1.66
C GLU A 211 -18.12 4.82 0.66
N ILE A 212 -17.20 5.65 1.15
CA ILE A 212 -16.28 6.44 0.29
C ILE A 212 -15.41 5.50 -0.53
N ALA A 213 -14.79 4.51 0.08
CA ALA A 213 -13.93 3.54 -0.59
C ALA A 213 -14.71 2.76 -1.66
N LYS A 214 -15.87 2.24 -1.28
CA LYS A 214 -16.76 1.49 -2.18
C LYS A 214 -17.12 2.32 -3.42
N SER A 215 -17.62 3.52 -3.23
CA SER A 215 -17.98 4.43 -4.34
C SER A 215 -16.80 4.74 -5.27
N ARG A 216 -15.59 4.93 -4.73
CA ARG A 216 -14.39 5.19 -5.53
C ARG A 216 -13.92 3.98 -6.33
N ILE A 217 -14.05 2.79 -5.76
CA ILE A 217 -13.63 1.54 -6.41
C ILE A 217 -14.64 1.17 -7.51
N GLU A 218 -15.94 1.28 -7.23
CA GLU A 218 -17.01 1.02 -8.21
C GLU A 218 -16.91 1.95 -9.44
N ALA A 219 -16.62 3.23 -9.22
CA ALA A 219 -16.48 4.21 -10.31
C ALA A 219 -15.35 3.92 -11.31
N VAL A 220 -14.44 3.02 -11.00
CA VAL A 220 -13.33 2.61 -11.89
C VAL A 220 -13.63 1.31 -12.63
N GLN A 221 -14.68 0.59 -12.20
CA GLN A 221 -15.10 -0.67 -12.81
C GLN A 221 -16.15 -0.47 -13.93
N GLU A 222 -16.78 0.73 -13.99
CA GLU A 222 -17.70 1.16 -15.07
C GLU A 222 -16.91 1.62 -16.31
#